data_2dd92d8eb03985e0f9759ffe55605226
#
_entry.id   2dd92d8eb03985e0f9759ffe55605226
#
_cell.length_a   1.000
_cell.length_b   1.000
_cell.length_c   1.000
_cell.angle_alpha   90.00
_cell.angle_beta   90.00
_cell.angle_gamma   90.00
#
_symmetry.space_group_name_H-M   'P 1'
#
loop_
_entity.id
_entity.type
_entity.pdbx_description
1 polymer ?
#
loop_
_entity_poly.entity_id
_entity_poly.type
_entity_poly.pdbx_seq_one_letter_code
_entity_poly.pdbx_strand_id
1 'polypeptide(L)'
;TLILEHSTQLQKGENVMVQLIGLNGIDLLRALVEQIRDKGSHPFVQIEDTETQRLLIEKGDTGFWQNQASVDQLPLMKQMDVFIGIRASENIYENSQASKEANKAYSENFLKPVHFDERVNNTKWCIMRYPSPAFAMNAKLPTREFTKFYYDACLVDYAKLKSAMEPLEKRLRATDEIHLKGEGTDIKFSVKGQNWVPCFGAHNIPDGEIFTSPILDSVNGHITYAPSVYQGKPFEFVKLVVENGVVVDFDSSNNDALKDILDTDEGARRFGEFSFGTNPVIEKPMYDILFDEKIYGSNHLTLGKDYEIAPNGNSSNIHWDLVCIGADVFLDGELIRKGRKYVTDDLKGLNPEELLK
;
A
#
# COMPACT_ATOMS: atom_id res chain seq x y z
N THR A 1 -15.59 15.63 0.03
CA THR A 1 -14.55 16.69 0.07
C THR A 1 -13.14 16.09 0.05
N LEU A 2 -12.71 15.26 1.02
CA LEU A 2 -11.35 14.73 1.08
C LEU A 2 -10.88 14.14 -0.27
N ILE A 3 -11.60 13.19 -0.84
CA ILE A 3 -11.23 12.51 -2.09
C ILE A 3 -11.17 13.50 -3.26
N LEU A 4 -12.19 14.37 -3.38
CA LEU A 4 -12.32 15.26 -4.53
C LEU A 4 -11.45 16.52 -4.45
N GLU A 5 -11.19 17.04 -3.24
CA GLU A 5 -10.48 18.31 -3.05
C GLU A 5 -9.02 18.11 -2.68
N HIS A 6 -8.72 17.15 -1.81
CA HIS A 6 -7.36 16.86 -1.37
C HIS A 6 -6.69 15.84 -2.29
N SER A 7 -7.24 14.62 -2.40
CA SER A 7 -6.58 13.52 -3.12
C SER A 7 -6.50 13.78 -4.62
N THR A 8 -7.64 14.00 -5.27
CA THR A 8 -7.69 14.12 -6.74
C THR A 8 -7.70 15.56 -7.25
N GLN A 9 -7.87 16.56 -6.37
CA GLN A 9 -7.91 17.99 -6.74
C GLN A 9 -8.79 18.22 -7.96
N LEU A 10 -10.03 17.67 -7.91
CA LEU A 10 -10.98 17.66 -9.02
C LEU A 10 -11.26 19.07 -9.55
N GLN A 11 -11.08 19.26 -10.84
CA GLN A 11 -11.40 20.50 -11.54
C GLN A 11 -12.73 20.38 -12.30
N LYS A 12 -13.41 21.51 -12.49
CA LYS A 12 -14.67 21.57 -13.25
C LYS A 12 -14.46 21.08 -14.69
N GLY A 13 -15.37 20.22 -15.14
CA GLY A 13 -15.38 19.70 -16.52
C GLY A 13 -14.56 18.40 -16.70
N GLU A 14 -13.85 17.92 -15.67
CA GLU A 14 -13.08 16.69 -15.76
C GLU A 14 -13.97 15.45 -15.81
N ASN A 15 -13.49 14.43 -16.53
CA ASN A 15 -14.07 13.10 -16.58
C ASN A 15 -13.55 12.26 -15.43
N VAL A 16 -14.45 11.72 -14.61
CA VAL A 16 -14.13 11.00 -13.37
C VAL A 16 -14.64 9.58 -13.44
N MET A 17 -13.75 8.59 -13.55
CA MET A 17 -14.12 7.18 -13.34
C MET A 17 -14.30 6.94 -11.84
N VAL A 18 -15.47 6.45 -11.45
CA VAL A 18 -15.73 5.94 -10.10
C VAL A 18 -15.98 4.45 -10.19
N GLN A 19 -14.98 3.65 -9.81
CA GLN A 19 -15.06 2.20 -9.82
C GLN A 19 -15.39 1.69 -8.41
N LEU A 20 -16.43 0.91 -8.29
CA LEU A 20 -16.82 0.19 -7.07
C LEU A 20 -16.65 -1.31 -7.29
N ILE A 21 -15.81 -1.94 -6.48
CA ILE A 21 -15.69 -3.40 -6.42
C ILE A 21 -16.34 -3.88 -5.11
N GLY A 22 -17.40 -4.68 -5.24
CA GLY A 22 -18.28 -5.09 -4.13
C GLY A 22 -19.33 -4.05 -3.77
N LEU A 23 -20.52 -4.47 -3.40
CA LEU A 23 -21.69 -3.60 -3.26
C LEU A 23 -21.78 -2.87 -1.92
N ASN A 24 -20.98 -3.24 -0.91
CA ASN A 24 -21.00 -2.58 0.41
C ASN A 24 -20.71 -1.06 0.34
N GLY A 25 -19.98 -0.60 -0.69
CA GLY A 25 -19.62 0.81 -0.87
C GLY A 25 -20.61 1.66 -1.67
N ILE A 26 -21.82 1.16 -1.96
CA ILE A 26 -22.78 1.81 -2.86
C ILE A 26 -23.19 3.22 -2.41
N ASP A 27 -23.29 3.45 -1.12
CA ASP A 27 -23.69 4.77 -0.59
C ASP A 27 -22.57 5.80 -0.78
N LEU A 28 -21.29 5.40 -0.63
CA LEU A 28 -20.17 6.27 -0.95
C LEU A 28 -20.11 6.58 -2.45
N LEU A 29 -20.33 5.57 -3.30
CA LEU A 29 -20.42 5.77 -4.76
C LEU A 29 -21.47 6.84 -5.12
N ARG A 30 -22.68 6.70 -4.58
CA ARG A 30 -23.80 7.66 -4.83
C ARG A 30 -23.41 9.06 -4.38
N ALA A 31 -22.88 9.21 -3.18
CA ALA A 31 -22.43 10.49 -2.65
C ALA A 31 -21.33 11.13 -3.51
N LEU A 32 -20.39 10.33 -4.03
CA LEU A 32 -19.36 10.82 -4.94
C LEU A 32 -19.95 11.29 -6.27
N VAL A 33 -20.88 10.53 -6.86
CA VAL A 33 -21.55 10.92 -8.11
C VAL A 33 -22.27 12.27 -7.96
N GLU A 34 -23.02 12.47 -6.87
CA GLU A 34 -23.68 13.75 -6.56
C GLU A 34 -22.65 14.88 -6.46
N GLN A 35 -21.62 14.74 -5.63
CA GLN A 35 -20.61 15.78 -5.43
C GLN A 35 -19.78 16.07 -6.69
N ILE A 36 -19.48 15.07 -7.52
CA ILE A 36 -18.80 15.27 -8.81
C ILE A 36 -19.67 16.12 -9.74
N ARG A 37 -20.98 15.83 -9.81
CA ARG A 37 -21.93 16.62 -10.62
C ARG A 37 -22.09 18.04 -10.08
N ASP A 38 -22.16 18.22 -8.77
CA ASP A 38 -22.26 19.54 -8.15
C ASP A 38 -21.03 20.42 -8.45
N LYS A 39 -19.85 19.81 -8.60
CA LYS A 39 -18.63 20.49 -9.03
C LYS A 39 -18.57 20.75 -10.54
N GLY A 40 -19.58 20.31 -11.29
CA GLY A 40 -19.67 20.51 -12.75
C GLY A 40 -18.79 19.59 -13.58
N SER A 41 -18.41 18.44 -13.03
CA SER A 41 -17.61 17.39 -13.68
C SER A 41 -18.47 16.20 -14.10
N HIS A 42 -17.88 15.22 -14.80
CA HIS A 42 -18.59 14.15 -15.49
C HIS A 42 -18.26 12.77 -14.88
N PRO A 43 -19.12 12.18 -14.01
CA PRO A 43 -18.88 10.86 -13.45
C PRO A 43 -19.17 9.76 -14.48
N PHE A 44 -18.25 8.81 -14.59
CA PHE A 44 -18.38 7.52 -15.27
C PHE A 44 -18.34 6.43 -14.19
N VAL A 45 -19.41 5.65 -14.10
CA VAL A 45 -19.59 4.69 -13.01
C VAL A 45 -19.36 3.27 -13.52
N GLN A 46 -18.51 2.54 -12.80
CA GLN A 46 -18.28 1.11 -13.01
C GLN A 46 -18.53 0.37 -11.69
N ILE A 47 -19.39 -0.62 -11.74
CA ILE A 47 -19.71 -1.46 -10.57
C ILE A 47 -19.36 -2.91 -10.91
N GLU A 48 -18.54 -3.53 -10.08
CA GLU A 48 -18.06 -4.90 -10.26
C GLU A 48 -18.50 -5.75 -9.08
N ASP A 49 -19.16 -6.85 -9.39
CA ASP A 49 -19.45 -7.92 -8.46
C ASP A 49 -18.25 -8.86 -8.33
N THR A 50 -17.83 -9.18 -7.11
CA THR A 50 -16.60 -9.94 -6.87
C THR A 50 -16.68 -11.39 -7.32
N GLU A 51 -17.86 -12.05 -7.22
CA GLU A 51 -18.07 -13.40 -7.71
C GLU A 51 -18.03 -13.45 -9.25
N THR A 52 -18.65 -12.46 -9.90
CA THR A 52 -18.58 -12.33 -11.37
C THR A 52 -17.16 -12.08 -11.85
N GLN A 53 -16.41 -11.20 -11.16
CA GLN A 53 -15.01 -10.94 -11.46
C GLN A 53 -14.17 -12.22 -11.35
N ARG A 54 -14.37 -13.00 -10.28
CA ARG A 54 -13.73 -14.32 -10.14
C ARG A 54 -14.01 -15.25 -11.31
N LEU A 55 -15.28 -15.38 -11.72
CA LEU A 55 -15.65 -16.22 -12.86
C LEU A 55 -14.96 -15.77 -14.15
N LEU A 56 -14.85 -14.47 -14.38
CA LEU A 56 -14.12 -13.91 -15.52
C LEU A 56 -12.62 -14.24 -15.45
N ILE A 57 -12.00 -14.14 -14.27
CA ILE A 57 -10.59 -14.50 -14.07
C ILE A 57 -10.37 -15.99 -14.33
N GLU A 58 -11.19 -16.88 -13.75
CA GLU A 58 -11.06 -18.32 -13.90
C GLU A 58 -11.29 -18.81 -15.34
N LYS A 59 -12.12 -18.14 -16.12
CA LYS A 59 -12.50 -18.54 -17.49
C LYS A 59 -11.79 -17.73 -18.57
N GLY A 60 -11.22 -16.59 -18.22
CA GLY A 60 -10.54 -15.70 -19.18
C GLY A 60 -9.13 -16.19 -19.49
N ASP A 61 -8.83 -16.27 -20.78
CA ASP A 61 -7.47 -16.48 -21.27
C ASP A 61 -6.82 -15.15 -21.72
N THR A 62 -5.60 -15.23 -22.22
CA THR A 62 -4.86 -14.07 -22.76
C THR A 62 -5.65 -13.30 -23.81
N GLY A 63 -6.28 -14.00 -24.77
CA GLY A 63 -7.05 -13.38 -25.85
C GLY A 63 -8.30 -12.68 -25.34
N PHE A 64 -9.00 -13.28 -24.40
CA PHE A 64 -10.15 -12.67 -23.73
C PHE A 64 -9.76 -11.36 -23.04
N TRP A 65 -8.69 -11.36 -22.22
CA TRP A 65 -8.27 -10.17 -21.50
C TRP A 65 -7.71 -9.08 -22.38
N GLN A 66 -6.98 -9.42 -23.44
CA GLN A 66 -6.54 -8.46 -24.47
C GLN A 66 -7.73 -7.79 -25.16
N ASN A 67 -8.78 -8.55 -25.47
CA ASN A 67 -10.00 -8.01 -26.05
C ASN A 67 -10.73 -7.07 -25.07
N GLN A 68 -10.94 -7.50 -23.82
CA GLN A 68 -11.56 -6.66 -22.77
C GLN A 68 -10.80 -5.34 -22.57
N ALA A 69 -9.48 -5.40 -22.51
CA ALA A 69 -8.65 -4.22 -22.37
C ALA A 69 -8.76 -3.30 -23.59
N SER A 70 -8.58 -3.82 -24.81
CA SER A 70 -8.43 -3.02 -26.03
C SER A 70 -9.74 -2.43 -26.54
N VAL A 71 -10.86 -3.13 -26.38
CA VAL A 71 -12.16 -2.72 -26.93
C VAL A 71 -12.92 -1.77 -25.99
N ASP A 72 -12.81 -1.99 -24.68
CA ASP A 72 -13.62 -1.30 -23.68
C ASP A 72 -12.77 -0.48 -22.71
N GLN A 73 -11.98 -1.12 -21.86
CA GLN A 73 -11.45 -0.48 -20.67
C GLN A 73 -10.32 0.52 -20.94
N LEU A 74 -9.38 0.20 -21.81
CA LEU A 74 -8.26 1.10 -22.11
C LEU A 74 -8.69 2.34 -22.89
N PRO A 75 -9.55 2.26 -23.94
CA PRO A 75 -10.09 3.43 -24.59
C PRO A 75 -10.88 4.34 -23.65
N LEU A 76 -11.64 3.77 -22.71
CA LEU A 76 -12.38 4.53 -21.71
C LEU A 76 -11.42 5.20 -20.69
N MET A 77 -10.44 4.45 -20.16
CA MET A 77 -9.45 4.96 -19.20
C MET A 77 -8.67 6.16 -19.78
N LYS A 78 -8.30 6.10 -21.06
CA LYS A 78 -7.61 7.19 -21.77
C LYS A 78 -8.41 8.50 -21.87
N GLN A 79 -9.71 8.45 -21.61
CA GLN A 79 -10.57 9.64 -21.60
C GLN A 79 -10.81 10.17 -20.18
N MET A 80 -10.28 9.50 -19.15
CA MET A 80 -10.47 9.90 -17.77
C MET A 80 -9.34 10.81 -17.30
N ASP A 81 -9.72 11.93 -16.68
CA ASP A 81 -8.80 12.82 -15.98
C ASP A 81 -8.55 12.33 -14.55
N VAL A 82 -9.57 11.71 -13.96
CA VAL A 82 -9.57 11.26 -12.57
C VAL A 82 -10.10 9.83 -12.46
N PHE A 83 -9.44 9.03 -11.59
CA PHE A 83 -9.91 7.69 -11.22
C PHE A 83 -10.10 7.60 -9.71
N ILE A 84 -11.26 7.14 -9.27
CA ILE A 84 -11.58 6.87 -7.86
C ILE A 84 -11.97 5.39 -7.72
N GLY A 85 -11.17 4.61 -6.98
CA GLY A 85 -11.38 3.19 -6.76
C GLY A 85 -11.88 2.90 -5.35
N ILE A 86 -13.10 2.36 -5.21
CA ILE A 86 -13.68 1.93 -3.95
C ILE A 86 -13.63 0.41 -3.89
N ARG A 87 -12.90 -0.13 -2.90
CA ARG A 87 -12.75 -1.57 -2.66
C ARG A 87 -13.62 -1.95 -1.46
N ALA A 88 -14.76 -2.58 -1.73
CA ALA A 88 -15.82 -2.86 -0.78
C ALA A 88 -16.27 -4.34 -0.84
N SER A 89 -15.34 -5.24 -1.11
CA SER A 89 -15.60 -6.67 -1.32
C SER A 89 -16.36 -7.31 -0.15
N GLU A 90 -17.27 -8.20 -0.48
CA GLU A 90 -18.03 -9.01 0.45
C GLU A 90 -17.18 -10.14 1.03
N ASN A 91 -16.21 -10.62 0.23
CA ASN A 91 -15.28 -11.68 0.59
C ASN A 91 -13.87 -11.33 0.09
N ILE A 92 -12.95 -11.10 1.01
CA ILE A 92 -11.55 -10.74 0.66
C ILE A 92 -10.75 -11.89 0.08
N TYR A 93 -11.26 -13.14 0.19
CA TYR A 93 -10.64 -14.35 -0.32
C TYR A 93 -11.25 -14.84 -1.63
N GLU A 94 -12.14 -14.06 -2.27
CA GLU A 94 -12.89 -14.51 -3.44
C GLU A 94 -12.00 -15.05 -4.55
N ASN A 95 -10.87 -14.40 -4.81
CA ASN A 95 -9.93 -14.79 -5.87
C ASN A 95 -8.80 -15.74 -5.39
N SER A 96 -8.82 -16.20 -4.13
CA SER A 96 -7.70 -16.95 -3.52
C SER A 96 -7.44 -18.33 -4.17
N GLN A 97 -8.43 -18.90 -4.86
CA GLN A 97 -8.35 -20.21 -5.52
C GLN A 97 -8.18 -20.12 -7.04
N ALA A 98 -8.12 -18.93 -7.63
CA ALA A 98 -7.84 -18.77 -9.04
C ALA A 98 -6.43 -19.29 -9.38
N SER A 99 -6.28 -20.00 -10.51
CA SER A 99 -4.99 -20.59 -10.88
C SER A 99 -3.92 -19.51 -11.15
N LYS A 100 -2.64 -19.88 -11.04
CA LYS A 100 -1.52 -18.98 -11.35
C LYS A 100 -1.59 -18.47 -12.79
N GLU A 101 -1.96 -19.35 -13.72
CA GLU A 101 -2.10 -19.06 -15.15
C GLU A 101 -3.23 -18.05 -15.40
N ALA A 102 -4.39 -18.23 -14.76
CA ALA A 102 -5.54 -17.32 -14.88
C ALA A 102 -5.20 -15.94 -14.32
N ASN A 103 -4.61 -15.89 -13.13
CA ASN A 103 -4.16 -14.64 -12.53
C ASN A 103 -3.10 -13.92 -13.37
N LYS A 104 -2.15 -14.66 -13.95
CA LYS A 104 -1.14 -14.12 -14.86
C LYS A 104 -1.77 -13.56 -16.13
N ALA A 105 -2.70 -14.29 -16.77
CA ALA A 105 -3.38 -13.82 -17.96
C ALA A 105 -4.14 -12.50 -17.70
N TYR A 106 -4.87 -12.41 -16.59
CA TYR A 106 -5.56 -11.20 -16.16
C TYR A 106 -4.59 -10.04 -15.87
N SER A 107 -3.56 -10.31 -15.08
CA SER A 107 -2.60 -9.28 -14.64
C SER A 107 -1.83 -8.68 -15.82
N GLU A 108 -1.27 -9.51 -16.71
CA GLU A 108 -0.43 -9.04 -17.80
C GLU A 108 -1.23 -8.40 -18.95
N ASN A 109 -2.46 -8.88 -19.22
CA ASN A 109 -3.21 -8.48 -20.41
C ASN A 109 -4.38 -7.53 -20.14
N PHE A 110 -4.71 -7.30 -18.86
CA PHE A 110 -5.75 -6.35 -18.46
C PHE A 110 -5.25 -5.35 -17.41
N LEU A 111 -4.83 -5.81 -16.22
CA LEU A 111 -4.42 -4.90 -15.16
C LEU A 111 -3.23 -4.04 -15.58
N LYS A 112 -2.21 -4.65 -16.19
CA LYS A 112 -1.03 -3.92 -16.59
C LYS A 112 -1.36 -2.80 -17.58
N PRO A 113 -1.94 -3.05 -18.79
CA PRO A 113 -2.17 -1.98 -19.76
C PRO A 113 -3.20 -0.95 -19.30
N VAL A 114 -4.25 -1.34 -18.56
CA VAL A 114 -5.33 -0.43 -18.17
C VAL A 114 -5.02 0.33 -16.90
N HIS A 115 -4.53 -0.34 -15.87
CA HIS A 115 -4.35 0.27 -14.56
C HIS A 115 -2.90 0.72 -14.30
N PHE A 116 -1.89 -0.13 -14.57
CA PHE A 116 -0.52 0.25 -14.27
C PHE A 116 0.07 1.19 -15.31
N ASP A 117 -0.10 0.90 -16.59
CA ASP A 117 0.50 1.70 -17.65
C ASP A 117 -0.33 2.97 -17.95
N GLU A 118 -1.68 2.89 -17.96
CA GLU A 118 -2.54 4.04 -18.29
C GLU A 118 -2.99 4.81 -17.05
N ARG A 119 -3.78 4.19 -16.15
CA ARG A 119 -4.37 4.89 -15.01
C ARG A 119 -3.32 5.54 -14.11
N VAL A 120 -2.29 4.79 -13.71
CA VAL A 120 -1.27 5.30 -12.76
C VAL A 120 -0.52 6.49 -13.34
N ASN A 121 -0.17 6.44 -14.63
CA ASN A 121 0.69 7.45 -15.24
C ASN A 121 -0.09 8.65 -15.83
N ASN A 122 -1.36 8.47 -16.20
CA ASN A 122 -2.08 9.47 -16.99
C ASN A 122 -3.35 10.00 -16.31
N THR A 123 -3.71 9.54 -15.11
CA THR A 123 -4.85 10.08 -14.35
C THR A 123 -4.42 10.57 -12.97
N LYS A 124 -5.18 11.50 -12.41
CA LYS A 124 -5.17 11.74 -10.95
C LYS A 124 -5.98 10.62 -10.30
N TRP A 125 -5.41 9.83 -9.43
CA TRP A 125 -6.14 8.68 -8.90
C TRP A 125 -6.09 8.58 -7.39
N CYS A 126 -7.18 8.02 -6.83
CA CYS A 126 -7.27 7.67 -5.42
C CYS A 126 -7.98 6.32 -5.25
N ILE A 127 -7.38 5.43 -4.47
CA ILE A 127 -7.96 4.13 -4.13
C ILE A 127 -8.17 4.05 -2.62
N MET A 128 -9.30 3.48 -2.22
CA MET A 128 -9.64 3.27 -0.83
C MET A 128 -10.33 1.94 -0.59
N ARG A 129 -10.19 1.42 0.63
CA ARG A 129 -11.11 0.41 1.15
C ARG A 129 -12.44 1.10 1.53
N TYR A 130 -13.48 0.31 1.72
CA TYR A 130 -14.71 0.77 2.35
C TYR A 130 -15.03 -0.18 3.52
N PRO A 131 -15.45 0.33 4.70
CA PRO A 131 -15.67 -0.51 5.86
C PRO A 131 -16.82 -1.49 5.60
N SER A 132 -16.48 -2.77 5.57
CA SER A 132 -17.44 -3.86 5.37
C SER A 132 -17.30 -4.90 6.49
N PRO A 133 -18.29 -5.78 6.69
CA PRO A 133 -18.14 -6.90 7.60
C PRO A 133 -16.92 -7.79 7.28
N ALA A 134 -16.59 -7.97 6.00
CA ALA A 134 -15.43 -8.76 5.58
C ALA A 134 -14.11 -8.18 6.08
N PHE A 135 -13.90 -6.86 5.94
CA PHE A 135 -12.71 -6.20 6.46
C PHE A 135 -12.69 -6.17 8.00
N ALA A 136 -13.85 -6.00 8.65
CA ALA A 136 -13.95 -6.09 10.12
C ALA A 136 -13.55 -7.48 10.63
N MET A 137 -14.02 -8.54 9.98
CA MET A 137 -13.64 -9.93 10.31
C MET A 137 -12.15 -10.16 10.09
N ASN A 138 -11.58 -9.66 8.98
CA ASN A 138 -10.15 -9.75 8.73
C ASN A 138 -9.32 -9.07 9.83
N ALA A 139 -9.75 -7.87 10.24
CA ALA A 139 -9.14 -7.13 11.34
C ALA A 139 -9.42 -7.72 12.75
N LYS A 140 -10.19 -8.81 12.85
CA LYS A 140 -10.62 -9.45 14.10
C LYS A 140 -11.36 -8.47 15.03
N LEU A 141 -12.20 -7.58 14.45
CA LEU A 141 -12.95 -6.55 15.14
C LEU A 141 -14.46 -6.66 14.88
N PRO A 142 -15.32 -6.24 15.84
CA PRO A 142 -16.73 -6.00 15.56
C PRO A 142 -16.90 -4.95 14.45
N THR A 143 -17.92 -5.10 13.60
CA THR A 143 -18.12 -4.23 12.44
C THR A 143 -18.19 -2.74 12.80
N ARG A 144 -18.90 -2.40 13.91
CA ARG A 144 -19.04 -1.01 14.34
C ARG A 144 -17.72 -0.38 14.77
N GLU A 145 -16.89 -1.12 15.51
CA GLU A 145 -15.58 -0.68 15.97
C GLU A 145 -14.62 -0.51 14.79
N PHE A 146 -14.64 -1.46 13.84
CA PHE A 146 -13.87 -1.34 12.63
C PHE A 146 -14.30 -0.13 11.80
N THR A 147 -15.60 0.10 11.65
CA THR A 147 -16.14 1.26 10.91
C THR A 147 -15.68 2.58 11.54
N LYS A 148 -15.73 2.66 12.88
CA LYS A 148 -15.22 3.85 13.59
C LYS A 148 -13.74 4.04 13.36
N PHE A 149 -12.93 3.00 13.58
CA PHE A 149 -11.49 3.02 13.32
C PHE A 149 -11.19 3.45 11.88
N TYR A 150 -11.91 2.88 10.90
CA TYR A 150 -11.75 3.21 9.49
C TYR A 150 -11.90 4.71 9.24
N TYR A 151 -12.98 5.32 9.71
CA TYR A 151 -13.19 6.76 9.52
C TYR A 151 -12.17 7.59 10.28
N ASP A 152 -11.80 7.23 11.49
CA ASP A 152 -10.78 7.93 12.25
C ASP A 152 -9.42 7.90 11.51
N ALA A 153 -9.03 6.75 10.93
CA ALA A 153 -7.79 6.58 10.19
C ALA A 153 -7.80 7.30 8.82
N CYS A 154 -8.96 7.33 8.14
CA CYS A 154 -9.10 7.96 6.83
C CYS A 154 -9.22 9.49 6.89
N LEU A 155 -9.76 10.03 8.00
CA LEU A 155 -10.08 11.45 8.15
C LEU A 155 -9.04 12.23 8.98
N VAL A 156 -7.83 11.73 9.07
CA VAL A 156 -6.71 12.49 9.67
C VAL A 156 -6.48 13.79 8.90
N ASP A 157 -5.98 14.80 9.59
CA ASP A 157 -5.58 16.07 8.94
C ASP A 157 -4.32 15.84 8.10
N TYR A 158 -4.48 15.56 6.82
CA TYR A 158 -3.36 15.29 5.91
C TYR A 158 -2.49 16.51 5.65
N ALA A 159 -3.01 17.74 5.79
CA ALA A 159 -2.19 18.94 5.66
C ALA A 159 -1.24 19.07 6.87
N LYS A 160 -1.75 18.78 8.06
CA LYS A 160 -0.95 18.73 9.28
C LYS A 160 0.05 17.59 9.24
N LEU A 161 -0.37 16.38 8.81
CA LEU A 161 0.52 15.23 8.64
C LEU A 161 1.66 15.54 7.67
N LYS A 162 1.36 16.12 6.50
CA LYS A 162 2.37 16.57 5.53
C LYS A 162 3.40 17.48 6.19
N SER A 163 2.93 18.53 6.88
CA SER A 163 3.84 19.48 7.54
C SER A 163 4.69 18.82 8.61
N ALA A 164 4.15 17.84 9.34
CA ALA A 164 4.90 17.07 10.34
C ALA A 164 5.93 16.10 9.71
N MET A 165 5.70 15.64 8.48
CA MET A 165 6.61 14.77 7.74
C MET A 165 7.80 15.53 7.11
N GLU A 166 7.67 16.83 6.82
CA GLU A 166 8.72 17.60 6.16
C GLU A 166 10.09 17.55 6.87
N PRO A 167 10.20 17.67 8.21
CA PRO A 167 11.48 17.52 8.90
C PRO A 167 12.07 16.11 8.76
N LEU A 168 11.23 15.06 8.80
CA LEU A 168 11.68 13.69 8.61
C LEU A 168 12.21 13.49 7.17
N GLU A 169 11.46 13.93 6.17
CA GLU A 169 11.87 13.88 4.76
C GLU A 169 13.23 14.55 4.54
N LYS A 170 13.42 15.75 5.12
CA LYS A 170 14.68 16.48 5.03
C LYS A 170 15.85 15.71 5.62
N ARG A 171 15.67 15.05 6.76
CA ARG A 171 16.71 14.19 7.37
C ARG A 171 16.99 12.97 6.49
N LEU A 172 15.95 12.27 6.03
CA LEU A 172 16.06 11.08 5.21
C LEU A 172 16.80 11.32 3.90
N ARG A 173 16.56 12.48 3.24
CA ARG A 173 17.30 12.88 2.02
C ARG A 173 18.79 13.14 2.26
N ALA A 174 19.21 13.40 3.47
CA ALA A 174 20.61 13.63 3.85
C ALA A 174 21.29 12.36 4.42
N THR A 175 20.51 11.30 4.70
CA THR A 175 20.96 10.07 5.36
C THR A 175 21.62 9.11 4.38
N ASP A 176 22.71 8.48 4.81
CA ASP A 176 23.33 7.36 4.11
C ASP A 176 22.85 6.02 4.71
N GLU A 177 23.04 5.79 6.01
CA GLU A 177 22.75 4.52 6.68
C GLU A 177 21.46 4.60 7.53
N ILE A 178 20.57 3.64 7.35
CA ILE A 178 19.47 3.36 8.28
C ILE A 178 19.79 2.08 9.06
N HIS A 179 19.58 2.14 10.38
CA HIS A 179 19.72 1.00 11.26
C HIS A 179 18.45 0.82 12.09
N LEU A 180 17.82 -0.34 11.98
CA LEU A 180 16.67 -0.73 12.80
C LEU A 180 17.13 -1.69 13.89
N LYS A 181 16.75 -1.42 15.14
CA LYS A 181 17.03 -2.28 16.30
C LYS A 181 15.79 -2.55 17.12
N GLY A 182 15.55 -3.82 17.44
CA GLY A 182 14.40 -4.22 18.26
C GLY A 182 14.45 -5.69 18.62
N GLU A 183 13.38 -6.19 19.21
CA GLU A 183 13.26 -7.62 19.49
C GLU A 183 13.29 -8.41 18.18
N GLY A 184 14.27 -9.31 18.04
CA GLY A 184 14.47 -10.10 16.82
C GLY A 184 14.80 -9.28 15.57
N THR A 185 15.26 -8.04 15.74
CA THR A 185 15.60 -7.14 14.64
C THR A 185 16.90 -6.42 14.93
N ASP A 186 17.88 -6.60 14.07
CA ASP A 186 19.12 -5.82 13.98
C ASP A 186 19.55 -5.81 12.51
N ILE A 187 19.13 -4.78 11.75
CA ILE A 187 19.32 -4.72 10.31
C ILE A 187 19.74 -3.31 9.87
N LYS A 188 20.70 -3.27 8.96
CA LYS A 188 21.27 -2.04 8.40
C LYS A 188 21.24 -2.05 6.88
N PHE A 189 21.08 -0.87 6.30
CA PHE A 189 21.18 -0.67 4.87
C PHE A 189 21.45 0.80 4.53
N SER A 190 21.97 1.04 3.33
CA SER A 190 22.14 2.38 2.79
C SER A 190 20.91 2.81 2.00
N VAL A 191 20.60 4.09 2.09
CA VAL A 191 19.58 4.80 1.29
C VAL A 191 20.19 6.01 0.57
N LYS A 192 21.51 6.05 0.46
CA LYS A 192 22.26 7.17 -0.09
C LYS A 192 21.83 7.54 -1.49
N GLY A 193 21.39 8.79 -1.65
CA GLY A 193 20.99 9.33 -2.96
C GLY A 193 19.66 8.82 -3.48
N GLN A 194 18.94 8.01 -2.70
CA GLN A 194 17.60 7.53 -3.07
C GLN A 194 16.55 8.64 -2.99
N ASN A 195 15.51 8.51 -3.82
CA ASN A 195 14.38 9.43 -3.80
C ASN A 195 13.41 9.02 -2.69
N TRP A 196 13.00 9.97 -1.84
CA TRP A 196 12.00 9.78 -0.81
C TRP A 196 10.66 10.35 -1.23
N VAL A 197 9.59 9.57 -1.05
CA VAL A 197 8.24 9.89 -1.48
C VAL A 197 7.32 9.97 -0.25
N PRO A 198 6.93 11.17 0.18
CA PRO A 198 5.95 11.33 1.25
C PRO A 198 4.53 11.12 0.72
N CYS A 199 3.75 10.29 1.42
CA CYS A 199 2.37 9.92 1.12
C CYS A 199 1.43 10.45 2.21
N PHE A 200 0.50 11.33 1.82
CA PHE A 200 -0.40 12.02 2.73
C PHE A 200 -1.80 12.19 2.13
N GLY A 201 -2.40 11.11 1.66
CA GLY A 201 -3.77 11.07 1.17
C GLY A 201 -3.95 11.45 -0.30
N ALA A 202 -2.88 11.47 -1.10
CA ALA A 202 -3.00 11.76 -2.52
C ALA A 202 -3.55 10.57 -3.32
N HIS A 203 -2.99 9.39 -3.10
CA HIS A 203 -3.30 8.19 -3.89
C HIS A 203 -4.06 7.12 -3.11
N ASN A 204 -3.85 7.03 -1.82
CA ASN A 204 -4.49 6.06 -0.95
C ASN A 204 -5.27 6.74 0.18
N ILE A 205 -6.36 6.11 0.63
CA ILE A 205 -7.11 6.48 1.83
C ILE A 205 -7.48 5.19 2.58
N PRO A 206 -7.00 5.02 3.85
CA PRO A 206 -6.11 5.91 4.60
C PRO A 206 -4.71 6.00 4.02
N ASP A 207 -3.95 6.99 4.46
CA ASP A 207 -2.57 7.21 4.07
C ASP A 207 -1.73 7.66 5.28
N GLY A 208 -0.43 7.85 5.08
CA GLY A 208 0.52 8.28 6.09
C GLY A 208 1.75 7.39 6.10
N GLU A 209 2.61 7.58 5.12
CA GLU A 209 3.93 6.96 5.05
C GLU A 209 4.92 7.86 4.32
N ILE A 210 6.20 7.52 4.47
CA ILE A 210 7.25 8.06 3.63
C ILE A 210 8.18 6.92 3.21
N PHE A 211 8.31 6.68 1.91
CA PHE A 211 9.02 5.53 1.39
C PHE A 211 10.14 5.87 0.44
N THR A 212 11.03 4.89 0.25
CA THR A 212 12.13 4.84 -0.71
C THR A 212 12.46 3.39 -1.02
N SER A 213 13.52 3.13 -1.78
CA SER A 213 14.14 1.80 -1.87
C SER A 213 15.51 1.80 -1.22
N PRO A 214 15.93 0.71 -0.53
CA PRO A 214 17.32 0.57 -0.06
C PRO A 214 18.27 0.36 -1.26
N ILE A 215 19.54 0.72 -1.10
CA ILE A 215 20.58 0.31 -2.06
C ILE A 215 20.63 -1.22 -2.07
N LEU A 216 20.50 -1.84 -3.24
CA LEU A 216 20.13 -3.23 -3.43
C LEU A 216 21.00 -4.23 -2.65
N ASP A 217 22.31 -4.07 -2.68
CA ASP A 217 23.26 -4.99 -2.04
C ASP A 217 23.69 -4.53 -0.63
N SER A 218 23.09 -3.46 -0.09
CA SER A 218 23.50 -2.87 1.20
C SER A 218 22.82 -3.47 2.41
N VAL A 219 21.71 -4.20 2.23
CA VAL A 219 20.89 -4.72 3.34
C VAL A 219 21.60 -5.88 4.01
N ASN A 220 21.88 -5.76 5.31
CA ASN A 220 22.55 -6.80 6.10
C ASN A 220 21.99 -6.86 7.53
N GLY A 221 21.79 -8.08 8.05
CA GLY A 221 21.32 -8.34 9.41
C GLY A 221 20.10 -9.26 9.44
N HIS A 222 19.25 -9.06 10.43
CA HIS A 222 18.02 -9.86 10.57
C HIS A 222 16.85 -8.98 10.99
N ILE A 223 15.66 -9.38 10.57
CA ILE A 223 14.43 -8.63 10.86
C ILE A 223 13.27 -9.57 11.15
N THR A 224 12.45 -9.20 12.15
CA THR A 224 11.20 -9.87 12.49
C THR A 224 10.02 -8.95 12.18
N TYR A 225 9.03 -9.48 11.48
CA TYR A 225 7.85 -8.76 11.07
C TYR A 225 6.60 -9.19 11.84
N ALA A 226 5.67 -8.27 11.96
CA ALA A 226 4.33 -8.46 12.49
C ALA A 226 3.50 -9.42 11.60
N PRO A 227 2.33 -9.88 12.10
CA PRO A 227 1.42 -10.68 11.30
C PRO A 227 1.04 -10.02 9.97
N SER A 228 0.99 -10.82 8.91
CA SER A 228 0.65 -10.37 7.55
C SER A 228 -0.16 -11.42 6.82
N VAL A 229 -0.86 -11.00 5.76
CA VAL A 229 -1.52 -11.89 4.79
C VAL A 229 -1.01 -11.57 3.40
N TYR A 230 -0.50 -12.56 2.68
CA TYR A 230 -0.04 -12.39 1.32
C TYR A 230 -0.64 -13.46 0.40
N GLN A 231 -1.29 -13.02 -0.69
CA GLN A 231 -1.99 -13.91 -1.63
C GLN A 231 -2.95 -14.89 -0.94
N GLY A 232 -3.68 -14.42 0.09
CA GLY A 232 -4.61 -15.24 0.87
C GLY A 232 -3.96 -16.21 1.86
N LYS A 233 -2.63 -16.21 1.99
CA LYS A 233 -1.88 -17.04 2.96
C LYS A 233 -1.56 -16.20 4.21
N PRO A 234 -2.02 -16.57 5.40
CA PRO A 234 -1.72 -15.86 6.64
C PRO A 234 -0.35 -16.25 7.20
N PHE A 235 0.34 -15.26 7.77
CA PHE A 235 1.57 -15.41 8.52
C PHE A 235 1.40 -14.70 9.87
N GLU A 236 1.60 -15.40 10.98
CA GLU A 236 1.58 -14.79 12.32
C GLU A 236 2.90 -14.09 12.64
N PHE A 237 3.97 -14.49 12.01
CA PHE A 237 5.26 -13.81 11.97
C PHE A 237 6.06 -14.24 10.75
N VAL A 238 6.99 -13.38 10.34
CA VAL A 238 8.05 -13.69 9.36
C VAL A 238 9.37 -13.18 9.92
N LYS A 239 10.42 -14.01 9.86
CA LYS A 239 11.80 -13.65 10.22
C LYS A 239 12.68 -13.89 9.02
N LEU A 240 13.54 -12.94 8.73
CA LEU A 240 14.49 -13.03 7.62
C LEU A 240 15.91 -12.74 8.12
N VAL A 241 16.89 -13.49 7.60
CA VAL A 241 18.32 -13.19 7.71
C VAL A 241 18.81 -12.78 6.34
N VAL A 242 19.51 -11.64 6.27
CA VAL A 242 19.88 -10.98 5.04
C VAL A 242 21.38 -10.75 5.00
N GLU A 243 22.00 -11.12 3.88
CA GLU A 243 23.41 -10.84 3.59
C GLU A 243 23.54 -10.23 2.20
N ASN A 244 24.19 -9.07 2.12
CA ASN A 244 24.42 -8.36 0.86
C ASN A 244 23.11 -8.19 0.02
N GLY A 245 22.03 -7.80 0.68
CA GLY A 245 20.74 -7.55 0.05
C GLY A 245 19.94 -8.80 -0.33
N VAL A 246 20.40 -10.00 0.02
CA VAL A 246 19.73 -11.27 -0.31
C VAL A 246 19.28 -11.98 0.97
N VAL A 247 18.05 -12.46 1.00
CA VAL A 247 17.54 -13.34 2.06
C VAL A 247 18.22 -14.69 1.96
N VAL A 248 19.08 -15.01 2.96
CA VAL A 248 19.88 -16.25 3.03
C VAL A 248 19.25 -17.29 3.95
N ASP A 249 18.48 -16.86 4.95
CA ASP A 249 17.75 -17.75 5.86
C ASP A 249 16.44 -17.11 6.31
N PHE A 250 15.46 -17.93 6.67
CA PHE A 250 14.13 -17.46 7.07
C PHE A 250 13.43 -18.44 8.03
N ASP A 251 12.49 -17.89 8.81
CA ASP A 251 11.55 -18.64 9.66
C ASP A 251 10.19 -17.93 9.67
N SER A 252 9.10 -18.68 9.70
CA SER A 252 7.75 -18.12 9.77
C SER A 252 6.75 -19.12 10.37
N SER A 253 5.55 -18.65 10.64
CA SER A 253 4.43 -19.54 10.99
C SER A 253 3.97 -20.45 9.83
N ASN A 254 4.47 -20.22 8.60
CA ASN A 254 4.13 -20.98 7.37
C ASN A 254 5.34 -21.02 6.43
N ASN A 255 6.35 -21.82 6.78
CA ASN A 255 7.63 -21.86 6.05
C ASN A 255 7.52 -22.36 4.62
N ASP A 256 6.61 -23.32 4.34
CA ASP A 256 6.40 -23.80 2.96
C ASP A 256 5.88 -22.68 2.06
N ALA A 257 4.88 -21.93 2.54
CA ALA A 257 4.35 -20.80 1.79
C ALA A 257 5.37 -19.67 1.63
N LEU A 258 6.16 -19.37 2.67
CA LEU A 258 7.21 -18.35 2.59
C LEU A 258 8.30 -18.75 1.59
N LYS A 259 8.71 -20.02 1.61
CA LYS A 259 9.66 -20.55 0.64
C LYS A 259 9.18 -20.41 -0.80
N ASP A 260 7.91 -20.77 -1.07
CA ASP A 260 7.31 -20.64 -2.40
C ASP A 260 7.31 -19.18 -2.91
N ILE A 261 7.07 -18.22 -2.00
CA ILE A 261 7.09 -16.78 -2.32
C ILE A 261 8.53 -16.32 -2.62
N LEU A 262 9.49 -16.68 -1.77
CA LEU A 262 10.91 -16.34 -1.94
C LEU A 262 11.54 -16.98 -3.19
N ASP A 263 11.02 -18.12 -3.64
CA ASP A 263 11.50 -18.84 -4.82
C ASP A 263 10.73 -18.48 -6.10
N THR A 264 9.89 -17.44 -6.07
CA THR A 264 9.15 -16.98 -7.25
C THR A 264 10.08 -16.55 -8.39
N ASP A 265 11.11 -15.78 -8.07
CA ASP A 265 12.18 -15.34 -8.97
C ASP A 265 13.39 -14.83 -8.15
N GLU A 266 14.46 -14.42 -8.82
CA GLU A 266 15.68 -13.95 -8.16
C GLU A 266 15.45 -12.67 -7.32
N GLY A 267 14.61 -11.75 -7.81
CA GLY A 267 14.28 -10.50 -7.13
C GLY A 267 13.38 -10.68 -5.90
N ALA A 268 12.67 -11.81 -5.79
CA ALA A 268 11.79 -12.11 -4.66
C ALA A 268 12.54 -12.25 -3.31
N ARG A 269 13.84 -12.56 -3.36
CA ARG A 269 14.72 -12.62 -2.17
C ARG A 269 15.43 -11.30 -1.87
N ARG A 270 15.09 -10.21 -2.55
CA ARG A 270 15.68 -8.88 -2.41
C ARG A 270 14.61 -7.85 -2.04
N PHE A 271 15.05 -6.68 -1.62
CA PHE A 271 14.17 -5.62 -1.14
C PHE A 271 14.01 -4.51 -2.18
N GLY A 272 12.75 -4.23 -2.53
CA GLY A 272 12.37 -3.18 -3.47
C GLY A 272 11.87 -1.90 -2.82
N GLU A 273 11.56 -1.92 -1.51
CA GLU A 273 11.07 -0.74 -0.81
C GLU A 273 11.43 -0.76 0.68
N PHE A 274 11.52 0.44 1.25
CA PHE A 274 11.58 0.70 2.69
C PHE A 274 10.75 1.93 3.02
N SER A 275 9.99 1.88 4.14
CA SER A 275 9.11 2.99 4.53
C SER A 275 8.98 3.19 6.03
N PHE A 276 8.48 4.36 6.40
CA PHE A 276 8.04 4.75 7.74
C PHE A 276 6.53 4.93 7.75
N GLY A 277 5.81 4.15 8.57
CA GLY A 277 4.39 4.37 8.84
C GLY A 277 4.18 5.52 9.83
N THR A 278 3.30 6.46 9.48
CA THR A 278 3.10 7.73 10.21
C THR A 278 1.64 8.06 10.51
N ASN A 279 0.66 7.24 10.13
CA ASN A 279 -0.74 7.52 10.45
C ASN A 279 -0.99 7.39 11.95
N PRO A 280 -1.35 8.48 12.65
CA PRO A 280 -1.41 8.50 14.12
C PRO A 280 -2.52 7.64 14.72
N VAL A 281 -3.47 7.16 13.91
CA VAL A 281 -4.64 6.38 14.34
C VAL A 281 -4.42 4.89 14.18
N ILE A 282 -3.55 4.47 13.24
CA ILE A 282 -3.33 3.05 12.96
C ILE A 282 -2.26 2.53 13.91
N GLU A 283 -2.66 1.70 14.89
CA GLU A 283 -1.76 1.25 15.97
C GLU A 283 -1.37 -0.23 15.89
N LYS A 284 -2.09 -1.04 15.14
CA LYS A 284 -1.89 -2.49 15.07
C LYS A 284 -2.29 -3.04 13.70
N PRO A 285 -1.80 -4.24 13.33
CA PRO A 285 -2.18 -4.88 12.07
C PRO A 285 -3.69 -5.07 11.94
N MET A 286 -4.21 -4.73 10.77
CA MET A 286 -5.59 -4.96 10.35
C MET A 286 -5.68 -6.12 9.35
N TYR A 287 -4.54 -6.74 9.02
CA TYR A 287 -4.39 -7.78 8.00
C TYR A 287 -4.84 -7.30 6.60
N ASP A 288 -4.73 -6.01 6.37
CA ASP A 288 -4.90 -5.37 5.06
C ASP A 288 -3.76 -4.37 4.87
N ILE A 289 -2.98 -4.57 3.82
CA ILE A 289 -1.74 -3.82 3.62
C ILE A 289 -1.97 -2.31 3.52
N LEU A 290 -3.09 -1.85 2.95
CA LEU A 290 -3.40 -0.42 2.84
C LEU A 290 -3.46 0.29 4.21
N PHE A 291 -3.74 -0.46 5.29
CA PHE A 291 -3.67 0.04 6.66
C PHE A 291 -2.31 -0.27 7.30
N ASP A 292 -1.81 -1.49 7.10
CA ASP A 292 -0.71 -2.03 7.90
C ASP A 292 0.62 -1.34 7.56
N GLU A 293 0.84 -0.94 6.32
CA GLU A 293 2.00 -0.15 5.90
C GLU A 293 2.01 1.28 6.49
N LYS A 294 0.85 1.79 6.93
CA LYS A 294 0.70 3.13 7.52
C LYS A 294 0.77 3.12 9.05
N ILE A 295 0.94 1.96 9.71
CA ILE A 295 0.95 1.87 11.18
C ILE A 295 1.95 2.88 11.76
N TYR A 296 1.47 3.72 12.69
CA TYR A 296 2.32 4.68 13.36
C TYR A 296 3.49 3.99 14.08
N GLY A 297 4.70 4.47 13.81
CA GLY A 297 5.92 3.94 14.43
C GLY A 297 6.32 2.56 13.93
N SER A 298 5.83 2.14 12.78
CA SER A 298 6.34 0.99 12.05
C SER A 298 7.36 1.37 10.99
N ASN A 299 8.01 0.35 10.45
CA ASN A 299 8.71 0.39 9.18
C ASN A 299 8.29 -0.83 8.38
N HIS A 300 8.13 -0.71 7.07
CA HIS A 300 8.12 -1.89 6.23
C HIS A 300 9.39 -1.93 5.38
N LEU A 301 9.89 -3.14 5.20
CA LEU A 301 11.00 -3.45 4.32
C LEU A 301 10.52 -4.55 3.40
N THR A 302 10.21 -4.18 2.17
CA THR A 302 9.36 -4.88 1.22
C THR A 302 10.18 -5.82 0.35
N LEU A 303 9.77 -7.08 0.29
CA LEU A 303 10.34 -8.06 -0.62
C LEU A 303 9.83 -7.85 -2.05
N GLY A 304 10.74 -7.96 -3.03
CA GLY A 304 10.41 -7.99 -4.44
C GLY A 304 10.60 -6.66 -5.16
N LYS A 305 9.70 -6.38 -6.12
CA LYS A 305 9.83 -5.29 -7.10
C LYS A 305 9.90 -3.92 -6.44
N ASP A 306 10.76 -3.04 -7.00
CA ASP A 306 10.82 -1.62 -6.67
C ASP A 306 9.74 -0.80 -7.40
N TYR A 307 9.61 0.47 -7.01
CA TYR A 307 8.79 1.45 -7.71
C TYR A 307 9.63 2.37 -8.61
N GLU A 308 9.12 2.70 -9.80
CA GLU A 308 9.79 3.58 -10.76
C GLU A 308 10.11 4.98 -10.20
N ILE A 309 9.33 5.45 -9.21
CA ILE A 309 9.55 6.75 -8.57
C ILE A 309 10.70 6.74 -7.56
N ALA A 310 11.07 5.57 -7.03
CA ALA A 310 12.18 5.36 -6.10
C ALA A 310 12.90 4.04 -6.43
N PRO A 311 13.57 3.94 -7.60
CA PRO A 311 14.11 2.68 -8.09
C PRO A 311 15.41 2.30 -7.41
N ASN A 312 15.62 1.00 -7.19
CA ASN A 312 16.93 0.43 -6.87
C ASN A 312 17.37 -0.67 -7.86
N GLY A 313 16.55 -0.92 -8.89
CA GLY A 313 16.83 -1.88 -9.96
C GLY A 313 16.37 -3.29 -9.64
N ASN A 314 15.66 -3.54 -8.53
CA ASN A 314 15.14 -4.87 -8.25
C ASN A 314 13.90 -5.16 -9.09
N SER A 315 13.95 -6.20 -9.89
CA SER A 315 12.83 -6.68 -10.70
C SER A 315 12.31 -8.00 -10.14
N SER A 316 11.02 -8.07 -9.88
CA SER A 316 10.36 -9.29 -9.38
C SER A 316 8.89 -9.31 -9.78
N ASN A 317 8.30 -10.50 -9.75
CA ASN A 317 6.84 -10.70 -9.90
C ASN A 317 6.08 -10.57 -8.58
N ILE A 318 6.79 -10.35 -7.47
CA ILE A 318 6.19 -10.06 -6.17
C ILE A 318 6.51 -8.63 -5.73
N HIS A 319 5.63 -8.11 -4.88
CA HIS A 319 5.83 -6.94 -4.04
C HIS A 319 5.06 -7.22 -2.75
N TRP A 320 5.80 -7.41 -1.65
CA TRP A 320 5.19 -7.80 -0.39
C TRP A 320 5.70 -6.94 0.75
N ASP A 321 4.85 -6.01 1.19
CA ASP A 321 5.13 -5.13 2.30
C ASP A 321 5.01 -5.90 3.61
N LEU A 322 6.14 -6.12 4.23
CA LEU A 322 6.28 -6.76 5.53
C LEU A 322 6.57 -5.70 6.58
N VAL A 323 5.75 -5.64 7.62
CA VAL A 323 5.75 -4.54 8.59
C VAL A 323 6.48 -4.94 9.88
N CYS A 324 7.54 -4.21 10.23
CA CYS A 324 8.23 -4.28 11.51
C CYS A 324 7.73 -3.15 12.42
N ILE A 325 7.22 -3.48 13.60
CA ILE A 325 6.59 -2.52 14.52
C ILE A 325 7.48 -2.29 15.74
N GLY A 326 7.73 -1.03 16.06
CA GLY A 326 8.34 -0.63 17.33
C GLY A 326 9.85 -0.84 17.43
N ALA A 327 10.56 -1.00 16.31
CA ALA A 327 12.01 -0.95 16.31
C ALA A 327 12.51 0.48 16.61
N ASP A 328 13.63 0.58 17.31
CA ASP A 328 14.41 1.81 17.41
C ASP A 328 15.02 2.11 16.03
N VAL A 329 15.00 3.37 15.62
CA VAL A 329 15.51 3.80 14.31
C VAL A 329 16.65 4.78 14.48
N PHE A 330 17.78 4.46 13.83
CA PHE A 330 18.94 5.31 13.77
C PHE A 330 19.18 5.75 12.32
N LEU A 331 19.46 7.03 12.13
CA LEU A 331 19.94 7.62 10.88
C LEU A 331 21.40 8.03 11.07
N ASP A 332 22.32 7.46 10.31
CA ASP A 332 23.77 7.68 10.42
C ASP A 332 24.29 7.60 11.87
N GLY A 333 23.71 6.69 12.68
CA GLY A 333 24.04 6.47 14.08
C GLY A 333 23.29 7.35 15.09
N GLU A 334 22.52 8.36 14.67
CA GLU A 334 21.66 9.16 15.54
C GLU A 334 20.32 8.46 15.78
N LEU A 335 19.93 8.25 17.05
CA LEU A 335 18.62 7.70 17.40
C LEU A 335 17.55 8.78 17.17
N ILE A 336 16.67 8.57 16.17
CA ILE A 336 15.56 9.48 15.87
C ILE A 336 14.23 9.00 16.42
N ARG A 337 14.05 7.67 16.55
CA ARG A 337 12.82 7.04 17.06
C ARG A 337 13.17 5.90 17.99
N LYS A 338 12.63 5.93 19.21
CA LYS A 338 12.75 4.88 20.22
C LYS A 338 11.43 4.10 20.30
N GLY A 339 11.49 2.82 19.93
CA GLY A 339 10.27 2.06 19.72
C GLY A 339 9.38 2.75 18.69
N ARG A 340 8.19 3.19 19.10
CA ARG A 340 7.26 3.88 18.20
C ARG A 340 7.36 5.41 18.27
N LYS A 341 8.07 5.97 19.26
CA LYS A 341 8.05 7.40 19.56
C LYS A 341 9.26 8.14 18.98
N TYR A 342 9.02 9.18 18.18
CA TYR A 342 10.05 10.10 17.73
C TYR A 342 10.60 10.91 18.93
N VAL A 343 11.93 10.94 19.06
CA VAL A 343 12.60 11.47 20.27
C VAL A 343 13.37 12.76 20.02
N THR A 344 13.72 13.09 18.79
CA THR A 344 14.38 14.35 18.43
C THR A 344 13.37 15.49 18.36
N ASP A 345 13.77 16.72 18.77
CA ASP A 345 12.84 17.84 18.93
C ASP A 345 12.12 18.22 17.64
N ASP A 346 12.79 18.15 16.51
CA ASP A 346 12.24 18.45 15.19
C ASP A 346 11.28 17.41 14.65
N LEU A 347 11.31 16.17 15.17
CA LEU A 347 10.43 15.09 14.74
C LEU A 347 9.26 14.81 15.71
N LYS A 348 9.23 15.44 16.87
CA LYS A 348 8.15 15.27 17.87
C LYS A 348 6.77 15.58 17.31
N GLY A 349 6.67 16.45 16.30
CA GLY A 349 5.44 16.76 15.61
C GLY A 349 4.75 15.56 14.94
N LEU A 350 5.50 14.48 14.65
CA LEU A 350 4.96 13.21 14.11
C LEU A 350 4.31 12.32 15.19
N ASN A 351 4.52 12.60 16.48
CA ASN A 351 3.91 11.78 17.53
C ASN A 351 2.38 12.00 17.57
N PRO A 352 1.57 10.95 17.83
CA PRO A 352 0.10 11.04 17.83
C PRO A 352 -0.44 12.13 18.76
N GLU A 353 0.18 12.33 19.92
CA GLU A 353 -0.20 13.40 20.86
C GLU A 353 -0.05 14.81 20.29
N GLU A 354 0.69 14.99 19.21
CA GLU A 354 0.80 16.27 18.48
C GLU A 354 -0.10 16.28 17.24
N LEU A 355 -0.16 15.20 16.50
CA LEU A 355 -0.97 15.12 15.27
C LEU A 355 -2.48 15.14 15.55
N LEU A 356 -2.94 14.58 16.66
CA LEU A 356 -4.36 14.46 17.00
C LEU A 356 -4.93 15.62 17.84
N LYS A 357 -4.10 16.64 18.15
CA LYS A 357 -4.58 17.91 18.73
C LYS A 357 -5.33 18.73 17.71
#